data_a7e920273ffb8bbf1882fc6757de2777
#
_entry.id   a7e920273ffb8bbf1882fc6757de2777
#
_cell.length_a   1.000
_cell.length_b   1.000
_cell.length_c   1.000
_cell.angle_alpha   90.00
_cell.angle_beta   90.00
_cell.angle_gamma   90.00
#
_symmetry.space_group_name_H-M   'P 1'
#
loop_
_entity.id
_entity.type
_entity.pdbx_description
1 polymer ?
#
loop_
_entity_poly.entity_id
_entity_poly.type
_entity_poly.pdbx_seq_one_letter_code
_entity_poly.pdbx_strand_id
1 'polypeptide(L)'
;FFDFSKNRINAETIQLLVALADQAGLPACIKQMFTGLKINSTEQRAALHTALRNRSEQAVYVDGKDVMPDIRRVLVLMRQFSDAVRNGQHVGHTGKAIRDIVNIGIGGSDLGPLMVCEALKSYASPQLNIHFVSNIDSAHLCETLKKLDAQTTLFIVSSKTFTTQETLTNARSARVWLVEQLGSEAAVAQHFAAVSTNLKATAAFGINPANVFEFWDWVGGRYSLWSAIGLSIMLSIGP
;
A
#
# COMPACT_ATOMS: atom_id res chain seq x y z
N PHE A 1 -27.43 -6.03 -7.43
CA PHE A 1 -28.17 -5.44 -8.55
C PHE A 1 -27.16 -5.07 -9.66
N PHE A 2 -27.42 -5.50 -10.89
CA PHE A 2 -26.60 -5.16 -12.05
C PHE A 2 -27.50 -4.48 -13.09
N ASP A 3 -27.27 -3.19 -13.34
CA ASP A 3 -28.02 -2.42 -14.34
C ASP A 3 -27.19 -2.27 -15.61
N PHE A 4 -27.67 -2.87 -16.68
CA PHE A 4 -27.07 -2.79 -18.02
C PHE A 4 -27.97 -2.05 -19.03
N SER A 5 -28.99 -1.32 -18.56
CA SER A 5 -29.98 -0.64 -19.42
C SER A 5 -29.36 0.37 -20.41
N LYS A 6 -28.18 0.90 -20.09
CA LYS A 6 -27.42 1.82 -20.96
C LYS A 6 -26.51 1.12 -21.97
N ASN A 7 -26.36 -0.19 -21.88
CA ASN A 7 -25.58 -0.98 -22.83
C ASN A 7 -26.46 -1.51 -23.96
N ARG A 8 -25.87 -1.73 -25.14
CA ARG A 8 -26.59 -2.31 -26.30
C ARG A 8 -26.62 -3.83 -26.19
N ILE A 9 -27.15 -4.34 -25.09
CA ILE A 9 -27.30 -5.78 -24.79
C ILE A 9 -28.70 -6.08 -24.31
N ASN A 10 -29.14 -7.31 -24.48
CA ASN A 10 -30.41 -7.84 -24.02
C ASN A 10 -30.20 -9.11 -23.20
N ALA A 11 -31.29 -9.74 -22.75
CA ALA A 11 -31.21 -10.96 -21.94
C ALA A 11 -30.50 -12.12 -22.67
N GLU A 12 -30.73 -12.28 -23.96
CA GLU A 12 -30.07 -13.30 -24.79
C GLU A 12 -28.57 -13.04 -24.87
N THR A 13 -28.15 -11.79 -25.07
CA THR A 13 -26.72 -11.39 -25.03
C THR A 13 -26.07 -11.80 -23.72
N ILE A 14 -26.72 -11.57 -22.59
CA ILE A 14 -26.21 -11.96 -21.27
C ILE A 14 -26.07 -13.48 -21.17
N GLN A 15 -27.06 -14.25 -21.64
CA GLN A 15 -26.98 -15.70 -21.64
C GLN A 15 -25.79 -16.22 -22.47
N LEU A 16 -25.57 -15.64 -23.67
CA LEU A 16 -24.46 -16.00 -24.54
C LEU A 16 -23.09 -15.64 -23.90
N LEU A 17 -22.99 -14.50 -23.22
CA LEU A 17 -21.77 -14.10 -22.51
C LEU A 17 -21.47 -15.02 -21.31
N VAL A 18 -22.49 -15.45 -20.57
CA VAL A 18 -22.32 -16.44 -19.49
C VAL A 18 -21.88 -17.79 -20.06
N ALA A 19 -22.52 -18.26 -21.14
CA ALA A 19 -22.11 -19.50 -21.79
C ALA A 19 -20.68 -19.44 -22.33
N LEU A 20 -20.24 -18.29 -22.86
CA LEU A 20 -18.87 -18.07 -23.30
C LEU A 20 -17.89 -18.16 -22.10
N ALA A 21 -18.23 -17.55 -20.96
CA ALA A 21 -17.41 -17.62 -19.76
C ALA A 21 -17.26 -19.08 -19.26
N ASP A 22 -18.32 -19.86 -19.27
CA ASP A 22 -18.31 -21.28 -18.92
C ASP A 22 -17.45 -22.10 -19.87
N GLN A 23 -17.62 -21.91 -21.20
CA GLN A 23 -16.83 -22.58 -22.23
C GLN A 23 -15.34 -22.19 -22.15
N ALA A 24 -15.03 -20.95 -21.78
CA ALA A 24 -13.67 -20.49 -21.56
C ALA A 24 -13.04 -21.01 -20.24
N GLY A 25 -13.79 -21.77 -19.43
CA GLY A 25 -13.31 -22.36 -18.20
C GLY A 25 -13.16 -21.37 -17.04
N LEU A 26 -13.84 -20.22 -17.07
CA LEU A 26 -13.75 -19.18 -16.04
C LEU A 26 -14.01 -19.72 -14.62
N PRO A 27 -15.00 -20.59 -14.34
CA PRO A 27 -15.21 -21.16 -13.02
C PRO A 27 -13.99 -21.90 -12.46
N ALA A 28 -13.30 -22.66 -13.33
CA ALA A 28 -12.07 -23.37 -12.96
C ALA A 28 -10.93 -22.40 -12.65
N CYS A 29 -10.75 -21.33 -13.44
CA CYS A 29 -9.76 -20.30 -13.20
C CYS A 29 -10.02 -19.55 -11.88
N ILE A 30 -11.28 -19.25 -11.56
CA ILE A 30 -11.65 -18.65 -10.27
C ILE A 30 -11.25 -19.57 -9.11
N LYS A 31 -11.57 -20.87 -9.19
CA LYS A 31 -11.18 -21.84 -8.17
C LYS A 31 -9.66 -21.90 -8.00
N GLN A 32 -8.91 -21.94 -9.10
CA GLN A 32 -7.45 -21.94 -9.09
C GLN A 32 -6.88 -20.68 -8.42
N MET A 33 -7.46 -19.50 -8.69
CA MET A 33 -7.06 -18.26 -8.05
C MET A 33 -7.23 -18.34 -6.52
N PHE A 34 -8.39 -18.82 -6.04
CA PHE A 34 -8.65 -18.91 -4.60
C PHE A 34 -7.81 -19.97 -3.89
N THR A 35 -7.34 -20.99 -4.60
CA THR A 35 -6.49 -22.05 -4.04
C THR A 35 -4.99 -21.76 -4.15
N GLY A 36 -4.59 -20.58 -4.65
CA GLY A 36 -3.20 -20.16 -4.69
C GLY A 36 -2.37 -20.77 -5.82
N LEU A 37 -3.02 -21.36 -6.83
CA LEU A 37 -2.30 -21.82 -8.01
C LEU A 37 -1.71 -20.65 -8.81
N LYS A 38 -0.59 -20.90 -9.50
CA LYS A 38 0.13 -19.89 -10.30
C LYS A 38 -0.58 -19.59 -11.62
N ILE A 39 -1.77 -18.99 -11.54
CA ILE A 39 -2.60 -18.65 -12.69
C ILE A 39 -2.06 -17.47 -13.52
N ASN A 40 -1.19 -16.66 -12.96
CA ASN A 40 -0.46 -15.64 -13.72
C ASN A 40 0.69 -16.33 -14.48
N SER A 41 0.38 -16.82 -15.68
CA SER A 41 1.32 -17.58 -16.49
C SER A 41 2.48 -16.75 -17.03
N THR A 42 2.32 -15.42 -17.17
CA THR A 42 3.36 -14.52 -17.68
C THR A 42 4.45 -14.26 -16.66
N GLU A 43 4.10 -14.20 -15.38
CA GLU A 43 5.04 -13.94 -14.28
C GLU A 43 5.26 -15.19 -13.39
N GLN A 44 4.66 -16.34 -13.75
CA GLN A 44 4.78 -17.62 -13.05
C GLN A 44 4.48 -17.54 -11.56
N ARG A 45 3.43 -16.78 -11.19
CA ARG A 45 3.05 -16.56 -9.80
C ARG A 45 1.53 -16.71 -9.56
N ALA A 46 1.14 -16.90 -8.32
CA ALA A 46 -0.25 -16.83 -7.91
C ALA A 46 -0.79 -15.39 -8.05
N ALA A 47 -2.12 -15.26 -8.20
CA ALA A 47 -2.84 -13.99 -8.13
C ALA A 47 -3.76 -14.04 -6.91
N LEU A 48 -3.18 -13.84 -5.71
CA LEU A 48 -3.81 -14.22 -4.44
C LEU A 48 -4.23 -13.01 -3.59
N HIS A 49 -4.57 -11.90 -4.23
CA HIS A 49 -5.15 -10.74 -3.54
C HIS A 49 -6.42 -11.07 -2.74
N THR A 50 -7.07 -12.19 -3.05
CA THR A 50 -8.23 -12.71 -2.32
C THR A 50 -7.89 -13.12 -0.89
N ALA A 51 -6.67 -13.65 -0.63
CA ALA A 51 -6.21 -14.02 0.70
C ALA A 51 -6.11 -12.82 1.65
N LEU A 52 -5.80 -11.62 1.13
CA LEU A 52 -5.74 -10.39 1.94
C LEU A 52 -7.09 -10.01 2.56
N ARG A 53 -8.20 -10.49 1.99
CA ARG A 53 -9.57 -10.23 2.46
C ARG A 53 -10.21 -11.43 3.13
N ASN A 54 -9.46 -12.52 3.27
CA ASN A 54 -9.93 -13.73 3.95
C ASN A 54 -9.96 -13.50 5.45
N ARG A 55 -11.17 -13.45 6.03
CA ARG A 55 -11.41 -13.33 7.47
C ARG A 55 -11.65 -14.68 8.17
N SER A 56 -11.64 -15.78 7.41
CA SER A 56 -11.80 -17.12 7.97
C SER A 56 -10.48 -17.64 8.55
N GLU A 57 -10.57 -18.70 9.35
CA GLU A 57 -9.39 -19.42 9.85
C GLU A 57 -8.80 -20.40 8.81
N GLN A 58 -9.38 -20.49 7.62
CA GLN A 58 -8.92 -21.40 6.58
C GLN A 58 -7.54 -21.00 6.06
N ALA A 59 -6.65 -21.98 5.99
CA ALA A 59 -5.33 -21.84 5.39
C ALA A 59 -5.44 -21.62 3.88
N VAL A 60 -4.54 -20.81 3.34
CA VAL A 60 -4.39 -20.58 1.90
C VAL A 60 -2.93 -20.82 1.54
N TYR A 61 -2.68 -21.70 0.58
CA TYR A 61 -1.34 -22.18 0.28
C TYR A 61 -0.78 -21.59 -1.01
N VAL A 62 0.49 -21.19 -0.97
CA VAL A 62 1.31 -20.87 -2.15
C VAL A 62 2.60 -21.66 -2.03
N ASP A 63 2.93 -22.45 -3.04
CA ASP A 63 4.11 -23.33 -3.05
C ASP A 63 4.25 -24.19 -1.77
N GLY A 64 3.13 -24.69 -1.25
CA GLY A 64 3.07 -25.54 -0.04
C GLY A 64 3.16 -24.76 1.28
N LYS A 65 3.33 -23.44 1.27
CA LYS A 65 3.37 -22.61 2.49
C LYS A 65 2.01 -21.95 2.72
N ASP A 66 1.47 -22.04 3.93
CA ASP A 66 0.31 -21.25 4.36
C ASP A 66 0.70 -19.77 4.47
N VAL A 67 0.02 -18.91 3.70
CA VAL A 67 0.31 -17.45 3.66
C VAL A 67 -0.48 -16.66 4.71
N MET A 68 -1.51 -17.25 5.31
CA MET A 68 -2.40 -16.54 6.25
C MET A 68 -1.71 -16.04 7.52
N PRO A 69 -0.78 -16.81 8.15
CA PRO A 69 -0.04 -16.32 9.31
C PRO A 69 0.79 -15.05 9.01
N ASP A 70 1.45 -15.02 7.85
CA ASP A 70 2.25 -13.85 7.44
C ASP A 70 1.37 -12.63 7.20
N ILE A 71 0.21 -12.80 6.53
CA ILE A 71 -0.76 -11.72 6.32
C ILE A 71 -1.22 -11.14 7.67
N ARG A 72 -1.64 -11.99 8.59
CA ARG A 72 -2.11 -11.58 9.93
C ARG A 72 -1.02 -10.84 10.71
N ARG A 73 0.23 -11.33 10.66
CA ARG A 73 1.38 -10.68 11.27
C ARG A 73 1.56 -9.26 10.77
N VAL A 74 1.55 -9.07 9.45
CA VAL A 74 1.73 -7.74 8.84
C VAL A 74 0.58 -6.80 9.21
N LEU A 75 -0.67 -7.27 9.19
CA LEU A 75 -1.83 -6.46 9.60
C LEU A 75 -1.74 -6.02 11.07
N VAL A 76 -1.25 -6.89 11.97
CA VAL A 76 -1.03 -6.55 13.38
C VAL A 76 0.05 -5.47 13.51
N LEU A 77 1.18 -5.60 12.80
CA LEU A 77 2.24 -4.60 12.80
C LEU A 77 1.77 -3.24 12.27
N MET A 78 1.01 -3.25 11.17
CA MET A 78 0.41 -2.03 10.62
C MET A 78 -0.55 -1.37 11.61
N ARG A 79 -1.38 -2.14 12.31
CA ARG A 79 -2.28 -1.63 13.35
C ARG A 79 -1.48 -0.98 14.47
N GLN A 80 -0.49 -1.68 15.03
CA GLN A 80 0.35 -1.16 16.12
C GLN A 80 1.04 0.14 15.73
N PHE A 81 1.61 0.20 14.53
CA PHE A 81 2.26 1.41 14.01
C PHE A 81 1.25 2.54 13.80
N SER A 82 0.11 2.24 13.19
CA SER A 82 -0.96 3.21 12.95
C SER A 82 -1.48 3.78 14.27
N ASP A 83 -1.76 2.94 15.26
CA ASP A 83 -2.21 3.36 16.58
C ASP A 83 -1.15 4.23 17.26
N ALA A 84 0.12 3.86 17.21
CA ALA A 84 1.22 4.64 17.79
C ALA A 84 1.34 6.04 17.16
N VAL A 85 1.22 6.15 15.85
CA VAL A 85 1.25 7.45 15.14
C VAL A 85 0.01 8.28 15.48
N ARG A 86 -1.18 7.69 15.42
CA ARG A 86 -2.47 8.36 15.67
C ARG A 86 -2.61 8.85 17.11
N ASN A 87 -2.05 8.13 18.06
CA ASN A 87 -2.07 8.49 19.49
C ASN A 87 -0.87 9.36 19.91
N GLY A 88 -0.01 9.75 18.96
CA GLY A 88 1.17 10.60 19.25
C GLY A 88 2.30 9.90 20.02
N GLN A 89 2.26 8.56 20.09
CA GLN A 89 3.33 7.76 20.73
C GLN A 89 4.53 7.58 19.79
N HIS A 90 4.30 7.52 18.49
CA HIS A 90 5.36 7.59 17.49
C HIS A 90 5.73 9.06 17.29
N VAL A 91 6.95 9.41 17.66
CA VAL A 91 7.45 10.80 17.61
C VAL A 91 8.58 10.93 16.60
N GLY A 92 8.72 12.12 16.04
CA GLY A 92 9.85 12.48 15.18
C GLY A 92 11.15 12.63 15.97
N HIS A 93 12.23 12.91 15.26
CA HIS A 93 13.60 13.03 15.79
C HIS A 93 13.72 14.07 16.93
N THR A 94 12.91 15.11 16.91
CA THR A 94 12.87 16.17 17.94
C THR A 94 11.91 15.87 19.09
N GLY A 95 11.29 14.69 19.12
CA GLY A 95 10.30 14.32 20.15
C GLY A 95 8.89 14.85 19.89
N LYS A 96 8.63 15.54 18.79
CA LYS A 96 7.29 16.01 18.41
C LYS A 96 6.47 14.89 17.80
N ALA A 97 5.17 14.85 18.11
CA ALA A 97 4.23 13.93 17.46
C ALA A 97 4.07 14.22 15.98
N ILE A 98 3.90 13.17 15.18
CA ILE A 98 3.66 13.29 13.74
C ILE A 98 2.30 13.96 13.49
N ARG A 99 2.24 14.81 12.46
CA ARG A 99 1.06 15.54 12.01
C ARG A 99 0.80 15.35 10.52
N ASP A 100 1.86 15.27 9.74
CA ASP A 100 1.78 15.15 8.30
C ASP A 100 2.40 13.83 7.84
N ILE A 101 1.71 13.15 6.94
CA ILE A 101 2.12 11.87 6.37
C ILE A 101 2.17 12.02 4.86
N VAL A 102 3.31 11.75 4.26
CA VAL A 102 3.51 11.83 2.81
C VAL A 102 3.69 10.43 2.24
N ASN A 103 2.69 9.91 1.55
CA ASN A 103 2.79 8.65 0.83
C ASN A 103 3.47 8.88 -0.53
N ILE A 104 4.65 8.31 -0.70
CA ILE A 104 5.41 8.37 -1.96
C ILE A 104 5.28 7.01 -2.66
N GLY A 105 4.53 6.98 -3.75
CA GLY A 105 4.25 5.76 -4.51
C GLY A 105 3.71 6.11 -5.89
N ILE A 106 3.64 5.12 -6.80
CA ILE A 106 3.10 5.33 -8.15
C ILE A 106 2.15 4.19 -8.51
N GLY A 107 1.18 4.44 -9.36
CA GLY A 107 0.21 3.44 -9.83
C GLY A 107 -0.58 2.82 -8.68
N GLY A 108 -0.49 1.51 -8.50
CA GLY A 108 -1.23 0.80 -7.43
C GLY A 108 -0.81 1.18 -6.01
N SER A 109 0.40 1.71 -5.84
CA SER A 109 0.90 2.19 -4.54
C SER A 109 0.44 3.62 -4.19
N ASP A 110 -0.30 4.26 -5.09
CA ASP A 110 -0.83 5.62 -4.95
C ASP A 110 -2.35 5.65 -5.09
N LEU A 111 -2.87 5.23 -6.25
CA LEU A 111 -4.26 5.45 -6.66
C LEU A 111 -5.29 4.82 -5.72
N GLY A 112 -5.04 3.59 -5.25
CA GLY A 112 -5.95 2.92 -4.32
C GLY A 112 -6.03 3.64 -2.97
N PRO A 113 -4.90 3.86 -2.29
CA PRO A 113 -4.86 4.63 -1.04
C PRO A 113 -5.43 6.04 -1.16
N LEU A 114 -5.07 6.79 -2.19
CA LEU A 114 -5.61 8.14 -2.45
C LEU A 114 -7.14 8.11 -2.59
N MET A 115 -7.65 7.19 -3.44
CA MET A 115 -9.09 7.04 -3.65
C MET A 115 -9.84 6.80 -2.34
N VAL A 116 -9.35 5.92 -1.47
CA VAL A 116 -10.02 5.60 -0.22
C VAL A 116 -9.92 6.75 0.78
N CYS A 117 -8.75 7.40 0.91
CA CYS A 117 -8.60 8.57 1.79
C CYS A 117 -9.55 9.71 1.38
N GLU A 118 -9.71 9.98 0.09
CA GLU A 118 -10.65 11.00 -0.40
C GLU A 118 -12.12 10.56 -0.21
N ALA A 119 -12.45 9.30 -0.54
CA ALA A 119 -13.82 8.79 -0.39
C ALA A 119 -14.31 8.75 1.07
N LEU A 120 -13.40 8.49 2.00
CA LEU A 120 -13.68 8.36 3.43
C LEU A 120 -13.16 9.56 4.26
N LYS A 121 -12.95 10.70 3.63
CA LYS A 121 -12.40 11.91 4.25
C LYS A 121 -13.18 12.37 5.50
N SER A 122 -14.49 12.16 5.53
CA SER A 122 -15.33 12.46 6.68
C SER A 122 -15.03 11.63 7.93
N TYR A 123 -14.32 10.51 7.78
CA TYR A 123 -13.86 9.63 8.86
C TYR A 123 -12.39 9.83 9.22
N ALA A 124 -11.69 10.72 8.51
CA ALA A 124 -10.27 10.95 8.73
C ALA A 124 -10.01 11.54 10.13
N SER A 125 -8.86 11.20 10.69
CA SER A 125 -8.38 11.81 11.93
C SER A 125 -8.19 13.31 11.75
N PRO A 126 -8.74 14.15 12.61
CA PRO A 126 -8.52 15.60 12.54
C PRO A 126 -7.09 16.00 12.91
N GLN A 127 -6.28 15.08 13.44
CA GLN A 127 -4.93 15.33 13.91
C GLN A 127 -3.85 15.05 12.87
N LEU A 128 -4.20 14.33 11.79
CA LEU A 128 -3.26 13.87 10.77
C LEU A 128 -3.70 14.35 9.39
N ASN A 129 -2.76 14.89 8.63
CA ASN A 129 -2.93 15.22 7.23
C ASN A 129 -2.21 14.20 6.37
N ILE A 130 -2.88 13.68 5.34
CA ILE A 130 -2.27 12.71 4.42
C ILE A 130 -2.06 13.39 3.08
N HIS A 131 -0.83 13.31 2.60
CA HIS A 131 -0.39 13.84 1.31
C HIS A 131 0.07 12.68 0.42
N PHE A 132 -0.20 12.78 -0.88
CA PHE A 132 0.21 11.78 -1.86
C PHE A 132 1.14 12.41 -2.89
N VAL A 133 2.28 11.78 -3.12
CA VAL A 133 3.26 12.21 -4.13
C VAL A 133 3.53 11.04 -5.07
N SER A 134 3.02 11.12 -6.29
CA SER A 134 3.05 10.02 -7.26
C SER A 134 3.74 10.39 -8.58
N ASN A 135 3.99 11.67 -8.85
CA ASN A 135 4.65 12.10 -10.07
C ASN A 135 6.15 12.37 -9.82
N ILE A 136 6.99 12.01 -10.81
CA ILE A 136 8.43 12.32 -10.78
C ILE A 136 8.71 13.81 -10.98
N ASP A 137 7.75 14.58 -11.50
CA ASP A 137 7.87 16.03 -11.61
C ASP A 137 8.16 16.62 -10.23
N SER A 138 9.29 17.30 -10.13
CA SER A 138 9.76 17.90 -8.88
C SER A 138 8.76 18.89 -8.27
N ALA A 139 7.94 19.55 -9.09
CA ALA A 139 6.92 20.47 -8.60
C ALA A 139 5.95 19.78 -7.64
N HIS A 140 5.55 18.53 -7.90
CA HIS A 140 4.62 17.80 -7.03
C HIS A 140 5.17 17.61 -5.61
N LEU A 141 6.42 17.15 -5.49
CA LEU A 141 7.08 17.00 -4.19
C LEU A 141 7.38 18.36 -3.55
N CYS A 142 7.96 19.30 -4.29
CA CYS A 142 8.35 20.60 -3.76
C CYS A 142 7.15 21.39 -3.21
N GLU A 143 6.02 21.44 -3.95
CA GLU A 143 4.82 22.13 -3.49
C GLU A 143 4.19 21.47 -2.26
N THR A 144 4.34 20.15 -2.12
CA THR A 144 3.94 19.43 -0.92
C THR A 144 4.84 19.83 0.26
N LEU A 145 6.16 19.72 0.11
CA LEU A 145 7.13 19.99 1.19
C LEU A 145 7.11 21.43 1.71
N LYS A 146 6.79 22.42 0.88
CA LYS A 146 6.67 23.84 1.29
C LYS A 146 5.69 24.07 2.44
N LYS A 147 4.72 23.20 2.61
CA LYS A 147 3.63 23.32 3.60
C LYS A 147 3.88 22.52 4.87
N LEU A 148 4.99 21.79 4.96
CA LEU A 148 5.24 20.81 6.00
C LEU A 148 6.33 21.29 6.97
N ASP A 149 6.18 20.87 8.25
CA ASP A 149 7.23 20.96 9.27
C ASP A 149 7.99 19.63 9.30
N ALA A 150 9.28 19.64 8.99
CA ALA A 150 10.11 18.44 8.98
C ALA A 150 10.08 17.68 10.33
N GLN A 151 9.90 18.40 11.45
CA GLN A 151 9.85 17.81 12.80
C GLN A 151 8.61 16.92 13.03
N THR A 152 7.56 17.12 12.26
CA THR A 152 6.25 16.44 12.42
C THR A 152 5.82 15.65 11.19
N THR A 153 6.69 15.51 10.18
CA THR A 153 6.39 14.83 8.93
C THR A 153 6.92 13.39 8.93
N LEU A 154 6.07 12.45 8.52
CA LEU A 154 6.40 11.04 8.27
C LEU A 154 6.25 10.73 6.78
N PHE A 155 7.26 10.12 6.18
CA PHE A 155 7.24 9.65 4.79
C PHE A 155 6.98 8.14 4.73
N ILE A 156 6.07 7.70 3.87
CA ILE A 156 5.84 6.28 3.55
C ILE A 156 6.32 6.03 2.13
N VAL A 157 7.40 5.26 1.97
CA VAL A 157 7.92 4.88 0.65
C VAL A 157 7.26 3.57 0.22
N SER A 158 6.28 3.67 -0.66
CA SER A 158 5.47 2.55 -1.14
C SER A 158 6.01 2.02 -2.48
N SER A 159 6.93 1.05 -2.41
CA SER A 159 7.53 0.43 -3.60
C SER A 159 7.83 -1.05 -3.35
N LYS A 160 7.19 -1.95 -4.11
CA LYS A 160 7.31 -3.41 -3.93
C LYS A 160 8.77 -3.87 -3.94
N THR A 161 9.52 -3.49 -4.95
CA THR A 161 10.92 -3.88 -5.15
C THR A 161 11.91 -2.90 -4.53
N PHE A 162 11.44 -1.73 -4.10
CA PHE A 162 12.26 -0.60 -3.68
C PHE A 162 13.29 -0.18 -4.76
N THR A 163 12.86 -0.28 -6.04
CA THR A 163 13.69 0.05 -7.22
C THR A 163 12.96 0.92 -8.24
N THR A 164 11.67 1.21 -8.04
CA THR A 164 10.88 2.05 -8.94
C THR A 164 11.50 3.44 -9.00
N GLN A 165 11.97 3.85 -10.17
CA GLN A 165 12.79 5.04 -10.35
C GLN A 165 12.10 6.31 -9.85
N GLU A 166 10.85 6.52 -10.22
CA GLU A 166 10.07 7.70 -9.83
C GLU A 166 9.88 7.79 -8.32
N THR A 167 9.49 6.67 -7.71
CA THR A 167 9.28 6.58 -6.26
C THR A 167 10.58 6.84 -5.50
N LEU A 168 11.70 6.23 -5.93
CA LEU A 168 12.98 6.41 -5.24
C LEU A 168 13.60 7.78 -5.47
N THR A 169 13.36 8.41 -6.62
CA THR A 169 13.80 9.78 -6.87
C THR A 169 13.12 10.74 -5.90
N ASN A 170 11.79 10.66 -5.78
CA ASN A 170 11.04 11.45 -4.82
C ASN A 170 11.41 11.14 -3.36
N ALA A 171 11.58 9.87 -3.01
CA ALA A 171 11.97 9.46 -1.66
C ALA A 171 13.36 10.00 -1.28
N ARG A 172 14.34 9.95 -2.18
CA ARG A 172 15.68 10.52 -1.96
C ARG A 172 15.65 12.04 -1.80
N SER A 173 14.87 12.74 -2.62
CA SER A 173 14.69 14.18 -2.49
C SER A 173 14.02 14.56 -1.17
N ALA A 174 12.99 13.81 -0.75
CA ALA A 174 12.36 13.98 0.56
C ALA A 174 13.33 13.72 1.72
N ARG A 175 14.21 12.71 1.58
CA ARG A 175 15.24 12.39 2.55
C ARG A 175 16.28 13.51 2.67
N VAL A 176 16.75 14.04 1.57
CA VAL A 176 17.67 15.19 1.56
C VAL A 176 17.04 16.37 2.29
N TRP A 177 15.80 16.74 1.90
CA TRP A 177 15.06 17.81 2.55
C TRP A 177 14.93 17.59 4.07
N LEU A 178 14.55 16.38 4.51
CA LEU A 178 14.42 16.07 5.94
C LEU A 178 15.74 16.25 6.69
N VAL A 179 16.83 15.68 6.13
CA VAL A 179 18.16 15.73 6.77
C VAL A 179 18.69 17.17 6.83
N GLU A 180 18.49 17.97 5.79
CA GLU A 180 18.86 19.40 5.79
C GLU A 180 18.09 20.21 6.84
N GLN A 181 16.77 19.96 6.96
CA GLN A 181 15.93 20.67 7.94
C GLN A 181 16.23 20.29 9.38
N LEU A 182 16.55 19.02 9.65
CA LEU A 182 16.77 18.51 11.02
C LEU A 182 18.26 18.42 11.40
N GLY A 183 19.16 18.61 10.46
CA GLY A 183 20.61 18.56 10.68
C GLY A 183 21.13 17.16 11.07
N SER A 184 20.39 16.07 10.80
CA SER A 184 20.72 14.73 11.27
C SER A 184 20.28 13.62 10.32
N GLU A 185 21.23 12.81 9.88
CA GLU A 185 20.97 11.56 9.13
C GLU A 185 20.16 10.55 9.97
N ALA A 186 20.35 10.54 11.28
CA ALA A 186 19.64 9.64 12.19
C ALA A 186 18.11 9.90 12.22
N ALA A 187 17.67 11.09 11.79
CA ALA A 187 16.25 11.43 11.70
C ALA A 187 15.48 10.52 10.74
N VAL A 188 16.14 9.97 9.73
CA VAL A 188 15.52 9.06 8.75
C VAL A 188 14.83 7.87 9.43
N ALA A 189 15.43 7.32 10.48
CA ALA A 189 14.88 6.16 11.19
C ALA A 189 13.52 6.42 11.85
N GLN A 190 13.23 7.66 12.27
CA GLN A 190 11.95 8.03 12.88
C GLN A 190 10.94 8.62 11.90
N HIS A 191 11.43 9.21 10.80
CA HIS A 191 10.61 9.95 9.86
C HIS A 191 10.30 9.20 8.56
N PHE A 192 10.81 7.97 8.40
CA PHE A 192 10.51 7.14 7.24
C PHE A 192 9.96 5.77 7.64
N ALA A 193 8.94 5.35 6.91
CA ALA A 193 8.44 3.99 6.86
C ALA A 193 8.50 3.48 5.42
N ALA A 194 8.54 2.18 5.23
CA ALA A 194 8.51 1.58 3.89
C ALA A 194 7.45 0.48 3.78
N VAL A 195 6.85 0.39 2.61
CA VAL A 195 6.05 -0.75 2.19
C VAL A 195 6.78 -1.44 1.04
N SER A 196 7.48 -2.54 1.36
CA SER A 196 8.39 -3.18 0.40
C SER A 196 8.67 -4.64 0.76
N THR A 197 9.05 -5.42 -0.26
CA THR A 197 9.62 -6.77 -0.10
C THR A 197 11.15 -6.75 0.03
N ASN A 198 11.80 -5.63 -0.24
CA ASN A 198 13.26 -5.50 -0.30
C ASN A 198 13.85 -4.91 0.99
N LEU A 199 13.94 -5.75 2.03
CA LEU A 199 14.43 -5.33 3.35
C LEU A 199 15.88 -4.79 3.31
N LYS A 200 16.73 -5.34 2.43
CA LYS A 200 18.11 -4.88 2.29
C LYS A 200 18.18 -3.44 1.78
N ALA A 201 17.38 -3.12 0.77
CA ALA A 201 17.37 -1.78 0.19
C ALA A 201 16.73 -0.75 1.14
N THR A 202 15.70 -1.12 1.90
CA THR A 202 15.09 -0.24 2.91
C THR A 202 16.05 0.06 4.05
N ALA A 203 16.80 -0.93 4.52
CA ALA A 203 17.84 -0.75 5.53
C ALA A 203 18.98 0.16 5.02
N ALA A 204 19.45 -0.03 3.77
CA ALA A 204 20.45 0.82 3.15
C ALA A 204 19.99 2.28 2.96
N PHE A 205 18.67 2.51 2.84
CA PHE A 205 18.08 3.84 2.79
C PHE A 205 18.11 4.55 4.16
N GLY A 206 18.25 3.80 5.26
CA GLY A 206 18.24 4.29 6.65
C GLY A 206 16.91 4.12 7.38
N ILE A 207 15.95 3.39 6.80
CA ILE A 207 14.65 3.14 7.42
C ILE A 207 14.80 2.11 8.55
N ASN A 208 14.21 2.41 9.71
CA ASN A 208 14.18 1.46 10.82
C ASN A 208 13.43 0.19 10.40
N PRO A 209 14.01 -1.01 10.57
CA PRO A 209 13.34 -2.28 10.22
C PRO A 209 11.95 -2.45 10.86
N ALA A 210 11.72 -1.89 12.05
CA ALA A 210 10.41 -1.89 12.70
C ALA A 210 9.33 -1.08 11.95
N ASN A 211 9.75 -0.18 11.05
CA ASN A 211 8.88 0.66 10.23
C ASN A 211 8.78 0.13 8.79
N VAL A 212 9.16 -1.13 8.54
CA VAL A 212 9.07 -1.76 7.21
C VAL A 212 7.96 -2.79 7.21
N PHE A 213 7.00 -2.59 6.31
CA PHE A 213 5.81 -3.43 6.17
C PHE A 213 5.88 -4.21 4.87
N GLU A 214 5.96 -5.54 5.00
CA GLU A 214 6.10 -6.44 3.86
C GLU A 214 4.75 -6.71 3.20
N PHE A 215 4.79 -7.05 1.93
CA PHE A 215 3.73 -7.73 1.20
C PHE A 215 4.38 -8.67 0.17
N TRP A 216 3.60 -9.37 -0.67
CA TRP A 216 4.12 -10.53 -1.38
C TRP A 216 4.05 -10.34 -2.89
N ASP A 217 4.82 -11.14 -3.62
CA ASP A 217 4.88 -11.11 -5.09
C ASP A 217 3.54 -11.46 -5.75
N TRP A 218 2.74 -12.32 -5.11
CA TRP A 218 1.39 -12.70 -5.55
C TRP A 218 0.34 -11.57 -5.34
N VAL A 219 0.72 -10.43 -4.81
CA VAL A 219 -0.12 -9.22 -4.74
C VAL A 219 0.15 -8.38 -5.98
N GLY A 220 -0.80 -8.34 -6.90
CA GLY A 220 -0.74 -7.43 -8.06
C GLY A 220 -0.92 -5.96 -7.65
N GLY A 221 -0.20 -5.03 -8.32
CA GLY A 221 -0.21 -3.61 -7.96
C GLY A 221 -1.61 -3.00 -7.87
N ARG A 222 -2.46 -3.24 -8.88
CA ARG A 222 -3.85 -2.72 -8.93
C ARG A 222 -4.81 -3.36 -7.92
N TYR A 223 -4.39 -4.43 -7.23
CA TYR A 223 -5.16 -5.13 -6.19
C TYR A 223 -4.49 -5.05 -4.81
N SER A 224 -3.48 -4.19 -4.66
CA SER A 224 -2.63 -4.12 -3.46
C SER A 224 -3.24 -3.33 -2.29
N LEU A 225 -4.33 -2.64 -2.51
CA LEU A 225 -5.01 -1.80 -1.50
C LEU A 225 -5.17 -2.48 -0.14
N TRP A 226 -5.49 -3.78 -0.13
CA TRP A 226 -5.74 -4.60 1.06
C TRP A 226 -4.48 -5.18 1.69
N SER A 227 -3.30 -4.91 1.10
CA SER A 227 -1.98 -5.27 1.65
C SER A 227 -1.42 -4.13 2.50
N ALA A 228 -0.13 -4.20 2.81
CA ALA A 228 0.60 -3.14 3.48
C ALA A 228 0.55 -1.78 2.73
N ILE A 229 0.23 -1.77 1.44
CA ILE A 229 -0.02 -0.54 0.65
C ILE A 229 -1.14 0.32 1.28
N GLY A 230 -2.09 -0.28 2.00
CA GLY A 230 -3.13 0.43 2.73
C GLY A 230 -2.69 1.13 4.02
N LEU A 231 -1.39 1.17 4.35
CA LEU A 231 -0.90 1.79 5.59
C LEU A 231 -1.32 3.25 5.73
N SER A 232 -1.24 4.04 4.66
CA SER A 232 -1.68 5.45 4.66
C SER A 232 -3.17 5.59 4.95
N ILE A 233 -4.00 4.62 4.54
CA ILE A 233 -5.44 4.58 4.85
C ILE A 233 -5.64 4.34 6.35
N MET A 234 -4.96 3.36 6.94
CA MET A 234 -5.06 3.07 8.37
C MET A 234 -4.62 4.28 9.22
N LEU A 235 -3.62 5.02 8.76
CA LEU A 235 -3.19 6.26 9.41
C LEU A 235 -4.26 7.35 9.29
N SER A 236 -4.91 7.46 8.15
CA SER A 236 -5.97 8.45 7.90
C SER A 236 -7.23 8.17 8.71
N ILE A 237 -7.85 7.02 8.49
CA ILE A 237 -9.21 6.72 9.00
C ILE A 237 -9.24 5.73 10.17
N GLY A 238 -8.12 5.09 10.49
CA GLY A 238 -8.00 4.06 11.53
C GLY A 238 -7.84 2.65 10.97
N PRO A 239 -7.31 1.73 11.79
CA PRO A 239 -7.11 0.33 11.44
C PRO A 239 -8.39 -0.51 11.43
#